data_e3a786bb654724f8c605ee279ba3b817
#
_entry.id   e3a786bb654724f8c605ee279ba3b817
#
_cell.length_a   1.000
_cell.length_b   1.000
_cell.length_c   1.000
_cell.angle_alpha   90.00
_cell.angle_beta   90.00
_cell.angle_gamma   90.00
#
_symmetry.space_group_name_H-M   'P 1'
#
loop_
_entity.id
_entity.type
_entity.pdbx_description
1 polymer ?
#
loop_
_entity_poly.entity_id
_entity_poly.type
_entity_poly.pdbx_seq_one_letter_code
_entity_poly.pdbx_strand_id
1 'polypeptide(L)'
;TDMYDAVVIATGSSLGRKLGIPGEDLHASLSAADFVPWYNSHPDYVQTEVDLSCDTAVVIGAGNVAMDVARILAIDPTELDPTDVADHALVKLKQSNIRTVIICGRRGPEHAAFTAPELRDLPKLENTDVYIDEKQITDAIARVELLGEVEKDLKNNIEAMKLIAEHAKKGVARKLEIKFLSAPLEINGNDK
;
A
#
# COMPACT_ATOMS: atom_id res chain seq x y z
N THR A 1 13.97 36.15 -7.39
CA THR A 1 15.18 35.57 -6.73
C THR A 1 16.00 36.62 -5.98
N ASP A 2 15.74 37.90 -6.22
CA ASP A 2 16.54 38.98 -5.59
C ASP A 2 16.34 39.13 -4.06
N MET A 3 15.36 38.41 -3.49
CA MET A 3 15.07 38.42 -2.05
C MET A 3 15.51 37.14 -1.33
N TYR A 4 16.02 36.14 -2.04
CA TYR A 4 16.37 34.82 -1.49
C TYR A 4 17.68 34.30 -2.06
N ASP A 5 18.53 33.70 -1.22
CA ASP A 5 19.81 33.11 -1.59
C ASP A 5 19.64 31.75 -2.28
N ALA A 6 18.53 31.06 -2.02
CA ALA A 6 18.22 29.76 -2.61
C ALA A 6 16.70 29.56 -2.78
N VAL A 7 16.31 28.76 -3.75
CA VAL A 7 14.93 28.35 -3.98
C VAL A 7 14.87 26.82 -4.06
N VAL A 8 14.03 26.21 -3.24
CA VAL A 8 13.74 24.77 -3.27
C VAL A 8 12.44 24.53 -4.02
N ILE A 9 12.49 23.76 -5.11
CA ILE A 9 11.31 23.35 -5.87
C ILE A 9 10.88 21.98 -5.35
N ALA A 10 9.75 21.94 -4.64
CA ALA A 10 9.21 20.74 -4.00
C ALA A 10 7.70 20.61 -4.26
N THR A 11 7.32 20.63 -5.55
CA THR A 11 5.91 20.68 -5.99
C THR A 11 5.18 19.35 -5.90
N GLY A 12 5.88 18.24 -5.72
CA GLY A 12 5.30 16.90 -5.69
C GLY A 12 4.67 16.48 -7.03
N SER A 13 3.81 15.45 -6.97
CA SER A 13 2.99 14.99 -8.08
C SER A 13 1.53 14.94 -7.62
N SER A 14 0.69 15.81 -8.16
CA SER A 14 -0.73 15.92 -7.81
C SER A 14 -1.64 14.93 -8.53
N LEU A 15 -1.14 14.23 -9.55
CA LEU A 15 -1.94 13.32 -10.36
C LEU A 15 -1.45 11.88 -10.21
N GLY A 16 -2.40 10.97 -9.98
CA GLY A 16 -2.16 9.54 -10.03
C GLY A 16 -1.85 9.07 -11.45
N ARG A 17 -1.01 8.05 -11.58
CA ARG A 17 -0.77 7.41 -12.88
C ARG A 17 -1.94 6.49 -13.19
N LYS A 18 -2.54 6.64 -14.36
CA LYS A 18 -3.56 5.71 -14.86
C LYS A 18 -2.93 4.34 -15.16
N LEU A 19 -3.72 3.28 -14.93
CA LEU A 19 -3.37 1.90 -15.28
C LEU A 19 -3.55 1.65 -16.78
N GLY A 20 -4.54 2.30 -17.40
CA GLY A 20 -4.88 2.14 -18.81
C GLY A 20 -5.59 0.82 -19.10
N ILE A 21 -6.36 0.32 -18.16
CA ILE A 21 -7.12 -0.94 -18.29
C ILE A 21 -8.62 -0.67 -18.32
N PRO A 22 -9.43 -1.56 -18.93
CA PRO A 22 -10.88 -1.46 -18.88
C PRO A 22 -11.40 -1.42 -17.43
N GLY A 23 -12.39 -0.55 -17.17
CA GLY A 23 -13.01 -0.40 -15.85
C GLY A 23 -12.22 0.41 -14.83
N GLU A 24 -11.08 0.99 -15.21
CA GLU A 24 -10.26 1.83 -14.31
C GLU A 24 -11.03 3.03 -13.74
N ASP A 25 -11.99 3.58 -14.50
CA ASP A 25 -12.78 4.75 -14.11
C ASP A 25 -14.11 4.37 -13.40
N LEU A 26 -14.31 3.10 -12.99
CA LEU A 26 -15.48 2.68 -12.19
C LEU A 26 -15.44 3.32 -10.79
N HIS A 27 -16.61 3.56 -10.21
CA HIS A 27 -16.79 4.30 -8.95
C HIS A 27 -15.95 3.76 -7.78
N ALA A 28 -15.78 2.43 -7.67
CA ALA A 28 -14.97 1.81 -6.61
C ALA A 28 -13.44 1.81 -6.89
N SER A 29 -13.01 2.37 -8.03
CA SER A 29 -11.60 2.48 -8.39
C SER A 29 -11.10 3.90 -8.07
N LEU A 30 -10.24 4.01 -7.05
CA LEU A 30 -9.77 5.28 -6.53
C LEU A 30 -8.26 5.42 -6.69
N SER A 31 -7.80 6.59 -7.10
CA SER A 31 -6.38 6.91 -7.12
C SER A 31 -5.84 7.11 -5.69
N ALA A 32 -4.63 6.62 -5.41
CA ALA A 32 -3.94 6.97 -4.18
C ALA A 32 -3.69 8.51 -4.05
N ALA A 33 -3.60 9.22 -5.19
CA ALA A 33 -3.49 10.69 -5.19
C ALA A 33 -4.76 11.40 -4.69
N ASP A 34 -5.90 10.70 -4.62
CA ASP A 34 -7.15 11.21 -4.07
C ASP A 34 -7.38 10.65 -2.65
N PHE A 35 -7.06 9.38 -2.43
CA PHE A 35 -7.24 8.71 -1.14
C PHE A 35 -6.31 9.25 -0.04
N VAL A 36 -5.02 9.46 -0.36
CA VAL A 36 -4.04 9.95 0.64
C VAL A 36 -4.38 11.37 1.12
N PRO A 37 -4.65 12.36 0.25
CA PRO A 37 -5.09 13.69 0.71
C PRO A 37 -6.41 13.66 1.47
N TRP A 38 -7.32 12.72 1.13
CA TRP A 38 -8.60 12.57 1.83
C TRP A 38 -8.40 12.23 3.31
N TYR A 39 -7.62 11.21 3.67
CA TYR A 39 -7.42 10.87 5.08
C TYR A 39 -6.45 11.83 5.81
N ASN A 40 -5.70 12.65 5.08
CA ASN A 40 -4.85 13.71 5.62
C ASN A 40 -5.53 15.09 5.68
N SER A 41 -6.85 15.16 5.47
CA SER A 41 -7.63 16.40 5.57
C SER A 41 -7.24 17.52 4.60
N HIS A 42 -6.76 17.17 3.39
CA HIS A 42 -6.48 18.19 2.38
C HIS A 42 -7.79 18.87 1.94
N PRO A 43 -7.90 20.21 1.95
CA PRO A 43 -9.16 20.92 1.74
C PRO A 43 -9.92 20.52 0.46
N ASP A 44 -9.21 20.28 -0.63
CA ASP A 44 -9.81 19.94 -1.92
C ASP A 44 -10.31 18.49 -1.99
N TYR A 45 -9.91 17.62 -1.02
CA TYR A 45 -10.20 16.18 -1.05
C TYR A 45 -11.11 15.71 0.10
N VAL A 46 -11.49 16.59 1.02
CA VAL A 46 -12.38 16.23 2.16
C VAL A 46 -13.69 15.60 1.70
N GLN A 47 -14.20 16.02 0.53
CA GLN A 47 -15.45 15.55 -0.05
C GLN A 47 -15.27 14.33 -0.99
N THR A 48 -14.07 13.77 -1.09
CA THR A 48 -13.84 12.58 -1.91
C THR A 48 -14.73 11.44 -1.43
N GLU A 49 -15.48 10.86 -2.35
CA GLU A 49 -16.30 9.68 -2.07
C GLU A 49 -15.40 8.45 -1.97
N VAL A 50 -15.32 7.89 -0.78
CA VAL A 50 -14.53 6.68 -0.49
C VAL A 50 -15.50 5.59 -0.01
N ASP A 51 -15.67 4.55 -0.83
CA ASP A 51 -16.46 3.39 -0.48
C ASP A 51 -15.60 2.33 0.21
N LEU A 52 -15.91 2.02 1.46
CA LEU A 52 -15.24 1.00 2.28
C LEU A 52 -16.20 -0.12 2.68
N SER A 53 -17.30 -0.29 1.94
CA SER A 53 -18.34 -1.30 2.21
C SER A 53 -17.94 -2.72 1.78
N CYS A 54 -16.92 -2.85 0.93
CA CYS A 54 -16.42 -4.14 0.47
C CYS A 54 -15.61 -4.88 1.54
N ASP A 55 -15.54 -6.22 1.45
CA ASP A 55 -14.73 -7.06 2.33
C ASP A 55 -13.23 -7.04 1.95
N THR A 56 -12.94 -6.88 0.68
CA THR A 56 -11.57 -6.94 0.15
C THR A 56 -11.23 -5.70 -0.65
N ALA A 57 -10.12 -5.05 -0.30
CA ALA A 57 -9.53 -3.97 -1.07
C ALA A 57 -8.26 -4.45 -1.80
N VAL A 58 -8.08 -4.01 -3.04
CA VAL A 58 -6.89 -4.30 -3.85
C VAL A 58 -6.12 -3.02 -4.11
N VAL A 59 -4.86 -2.98 -3.71
CA VAL A 59 -3.96 -1.84 -3.91
C VAL A 59 -2.96 -2.19 -5.02
N ILE A 60 -3.00 -1.45 -6.12
CA ILE A 60 -2.14 -1.70 -7.27
C ILE A 60 -0.86 -0.88 -7.16
N GLY A 61 0.25 -1.55 -6.98
CA GLY A 61 1.57 -0.93 -6.85
C GLY A 61 2.44 -1.62 -5.81
N ALA A 62 3.76 -1.45 -5.90
CA ALA A 62 4.73 -2.03 -4.99
C ALA A 62 5.76 -0.96 -4.55
N GLY A 63 5.28 0.19 -4.11
CA GLY A 63 6.06 1.29 -3.56
C GLY A 63 5.47 1.81 -2.25
N ASN A 64 6.14 2.76 -1.60
CA ASN A 64 5.78 3.24 -0.27
C ASN A 64 4.35 3.79 -0.19
N VAL A 65 3.88 4.54 -1.21
CA VAL A 65 2.49 5.04 -1.22
C VAL A 65 1.47 3.89 -1.21
N ALA A 66 1.72 2.82 -1.98
CA ALA A 66 0.85 1.64 -1.95
C ALA A 66 0.88 0.95 -0.59
N MET A 67 2.03 0.95 0.07
CA MET A 67 2.20 0.42 1.43
C MET A 67 1.41 1.24 2.45
N ASP A 68 1.48 2.57 2.39
CA ASP A 68 0.73 3.46 3.28
C ASP A 68 -0.77 3.28 3.12
N VAL A 69 -1.27 3.29 1.88
CA VAL A 69 -2.68 3.04 1.57
C VAL A 69 -3.12 1.68 2.12
N ALA A 70 -2.35 0.63 1.85
CA ALA A 70 -2.69 -0.72 2.32
C ALA A 70 -2.67 -0.82 3.84
N ARG A 71 -1.72 -0.16 4.50
CA ARG A 71 -1.64 -0.12 5.97
C ARG A 71 -2.85 0.57 6.59
N ILE A 72 -3.24 1.75 6.09
CA ILE A 72 -4.44 2.48 6.57
C ILE A 72 -5.72 1.66 6.38
N LEU A 73 -5.83 0.88 5.31
CA LEU A 73 -6.99 0.02 5.06
C LEU A 73 -6.98 -1.29 5.89
N ALA A 74 -5.79 -1.80 6.22
CA ALA A 74 -5.62 -3.08 6.90
C ALA A 74 -5.57 -2.97 8.42
N ILE A 75 -5.10 -1.84 8.97
CA ILE A 75 -4.99 -1.61 10.42
C ILE A 75 -6.36 -1.70 11.09
N ASP A 76 -6.41 -2.15 12.34
CA ASP A 76 -7.63 -1.98 13.15
C ASP A 76 -7.88 -0.47 13.33
N PRO A 77 -9.04 0.05 12.92
CA PRO A 77 -9.29 1.48 13.01
C PRO A 77 -9.17 2.09 14.40
N THR A 78 -9.26 1.28 15.46
CA THR A 78 -9.03 1.76 16.83
C THR A 78 -7.57 2.11 17.10
N GLU A 79 -6.65 1.50 16.38
CA GLU A 79 -5.21 1.84 16.44
C GLU A 79 -4.91 3.22 15.79
N LEU A 80 -5.85 3.77 15.01
CA LEU A 80 -5.74 5.10 14.41
C LEU A 80 -6.19 6.23 15.33
N ASP A 81 -6.89 5.95 16.43
CA ASP A 81 -7.40 6.97 17.35
C ASP A 81 -6.34 7.96 17.89
N PRO A 82 -5.11 7.53 18.21
CA PRO A 82 -4.06 8.43 18.68
C PRO A 82 -3.26 9.10 17.56
N THR A 83 -3.66 8.93 16.29
CA THR A 83 -2.91 9.45 15.12
C THR A 83 -3.54 10.73 14.57
N ASP A 84 -2.86 11.37 13.62
CA ASP A 84 -3.31 12.58 12.93
C ASP A 84 -4.25 12.30 11.75
N VAL A 85 -4.83 11.10 11.63
CA VAL A 85 -5.84 10.79 10.61
C VAL A 85 -7.04 11.73 10.81
N ALA A 86 -7.52 12.34 9.72
CA ALA A 86 -8.62 13.28 9.75
C ALA A 86 -9.91 12.68 10.34
N ASP A 87 -10.62 13.40 11.18
CA ASP A 87 -11.83 12.92 11.89
C ASP A 87 -12.88 12.33 10.94
N HIS A 88 -13.13 12.96 9.79
CA HIS A 88 -14.11 12.47 8.80
C HIS A 88 -13.68 11.12 8.19
N ALA A 89 -12.38 10.94 7.97
CA ALA A 89 -11.83 9.69 7.45
C ALA A 89 -11.84 8.60 8.53
N LEU A 90 -11.49 8.95 9.77
CA LEU A 90 -11.50 8.02 10.91
C LEU A 90 -12.91 7.45 11.14
N VAL A 91 -13.95 8.29 11.06
CA VAL A 91 -15.34 7.83 11.18
C VAL A 91 -15.67 6.79 10.09
N LYS A 92 -15.29 7.04 8.83
CA LYS A 92 -15.51 6.09 7.72
C LYS A 92 -14.67 4.82 7.87
N LEU A 93 -13.42 4.92 8.27
CA LEU A 93 -12.53 3.78 8.50
C LEU A 93 -13.07 2.86 9.61
N LYS A 94 -13.62 3.43 10.70
CA LYS A 94 -14.27 2.67 11.77
C LYS A 94 -15.53 1.91 11.32
N GLN A 95 -16.20 2.40 10.29
CA GLN A 95 -17.39 1.76 9.69
C GLN A 95 -17.02 0.81 8.53
N SER A 96 -15.72 0.68 8.20
CA SER A 96 -15.24 -0.13 7.10
C SER A 96 -15.53 -1.63 7.30
N ASN A 97 -16.00 -2.27 6.24
CA ASN A 97 -16.17 -3.72 6.17
C ASN A 97 -14.91 -4.45 5.69
N ILE A 98 -13.88 -3.72 5.27
CA ILE A 98 -12.64 -4.31 4.75
C ILE A 98 -11.98 -5.19 5.83
N ARG A 99 -11.72 -6.45 5.46
CA ARG A 99 -11.02 -7.43 6.28
C ARG A 99 -9.75 -7.93 5.59
N THR A 100 -9.72 -7.87 4.26
CA THR A 100 -8.59 -8.30 3.46
C THR A 100 -8.09 -7.14 2.61
N VAL A 101 -6.80 -6.88 2.66
CA VAL A 101 -6.13 -5.93 1.76
C VAL A 101 -5.07 -6.68 0.97
N ILE A 102 -5.06 -6.51 -0.35
CA ILE A 102 -4.10 -7.18 -1.24
C ILE A 102 -3.29 -6.12 -1.97
N ILE A 103 -1.99 -6.10 -1.76
CA ILE A 103 -1.06 -5.31 -2.57
C ILE A 103 -0.65 -6.14 -3.79
N CYS A 104 -0.82 -5.61 -5.00
CA CYS A 104 -0.41 -6.25 -6.24
C CYS A 104 0.80 -5.58 -6.86
N GLY A 105 1.94 -6.28 -6.90
CA GLY A 105 3.15 -5.88 -7.60
C GLY A 105 3.33 -6.66 -8.91
N ARG A 106 3.42 -5.97 -10.06
CA ARG A 106 3.57 -6.64 -11.37
C ARG A 106 4.90 -7.35 -11.56
N ARG A 107 5.93 -6.94 -10.84
CA ARG A 107 7.28 -7.53 -10.88
C ARG A 107 7.53 -8.38 -9.63
N GLY A 108 8.67 -9.07 -9.60
CA GLY A 108 9.08 -9.85 -8.45
C GLY A 108 9.48 -8.98 -7.24
N PRO A 109 9.67 -9.63 -6.06
CA PRO A 109 10.08 -8.95 -4.83
C PRO A 109 11.34 -8.12 -4.97
N GLU A 110 12.29 -8.55 -5.78
CA GLU A 110 13.56 -7.87 -6.08
C GLU A 110 13.39 -6.53 -6.80
N HIS A 111 12.21 -6.23 -7.30
CA HIS A 111 11.87 -4.99 -7.97
C HIS A 111 10.89 -4.11 -7.17
N ALA A 112 10.58 -4.51 -5.94
CA ALA A 112 9.74 -3.70 -5.07
C ALA A 112 10.44 -2.40 -4.68
N ALA A 113 9.69 -1.30 -4.70
CA ALA A 113 10.17 0.02 -4.33
C ALA A 113 9.76 0.39 -2.88
N PHE A 114 9.35 -0.59 -2.07
CA PHE A 114 9.18 -0.42 -0.64
C PHE A 114 10.52 -0.15 0.03
N THR A 115 10.52 0.55 1.15
CA THR A 115 11.69 0.65 2.00
C THR A 115 11.66 -0.42 3.10
N ALA A 116 12.83 -0.89 3.52
CA ALA A 116 12.92 -1.92 4.56
C ALA A 116 12.31 -1.47 5.91
N PRO A 117 12.40 -0.21 6.35
CA PRO A 117 11.68 0.25 7.53
C PRO A 117 10.18 0.05 7.45
N GLU A 118 9.54 0.46 6.33
CA GLU A 118 8.09 0.29 6.11
C GLU A 118 7.67 -1.18 6.18
N LEU A 119 8.44 -2.07 5.54
CA LEU A 119 8.19 -3.50 5.59
C LEU A 119 8.27 -4.07 7.01
N ARG A 120 9.27 -3.64 7.81
CA ARG A 120 9.47 -4.13 9.19
C ARG A 120 8.39 -3.66 10.16
N ASP A 121 7.64 -2.63 9.81
CA ASP A 121 6.55 -2.14 10.64
C ASP A 121 5.25 -2.94 10.44
N LEU A 122 5.08 -3.64 9.30
CA LEU A 122 3.88 -4.42 9.04
C LEU A 122 3.59 -5.53 10.07
N PRO A 123 4.56 -6.35 10.52
CA PRO A 123 4.30 -7.37 11.55
C PRO A 123 3.89 -6.79 12.91
N LYS A 124 4.10 -5.50 13.14
CA LYS A 124 3.73 -4.82 14.40
C LYS A 124 2.23 -4.50 14.48
N LEU A 125 1.50 -4.52 13.37
CA LEU A 125 0.05 -4.36 13.36
C LEU A 125 -0.59 -5.44 14.24
N GLU A 126 -1.27 -5.05 15.32
CA GLU A 126 -1.71 -6.00 16.37
C GLU A 126 -2.80 -6.94 15.89
N ASN A 127 -3.79 -6.41 15.16
CA ASN A 127 -4.99 -7.13 14.73
C ASN A 127 -4.98 -7.49 13.23
N THR A 128 -3.79 -7.52 12.60
CA THR A 128 -3.66 -7.81 11.17
C THR A 128 -2.58 -8.86 10.95
N ASP A 129 -2.92 -9.94 10.27
CA ASP A 129 -1.98 -10.92 9.75
C ASP A 129 -1.40 -10.43 8.42
N VAL A 130 -0.07 -10.38 8.34
CA VAL A 130 0.65 -10.00 7.11
C VAL A 130 1.17 -11.27 6.42
N TYR A 131 0.96 -11.35 5.11
CA TYR A 131 1.28 -12.53 4.32
C TYR A 131 2.07 -12.15 3.06
N ILE A 132 3.15 -12.89 2.83
CA ILE A 132 3.89 -12.94 1.56
C ILE A 132 4.15 -14.40 1.25
N ASP A 133 4.04 -14.80 -0.02
CA ASP A 133 4.36 -16.17 -0.45
C ASP A 133 5.87 -16.45 -0.33
N GLU A 134 6.23 -17.39 0.54
CA GLU A 134 7.62 -17.80 0.80
C GLU A 134 8.36 -18.24 -0.47
N LYS A 135 7.64 -18.88 -1.41
CA LYS A 135 8.22 -19.30 -2.67
C LYS A 135 8.65 -18.10 -3.51
N GLN A 136 7.84 -17.05 -3.57
CA GLN A 136 8.20 -15.84 -4.29
C GLN A 136 9.45 -15.16 -3.71
N ILE A 137 9.62 -15.21 -2.39
CA ILE A 137 10.82 -14.67 -1.73
C ILE A 137 12.04 -15.54 -2.00
N THR A 138 11.90 -16.86 -1.89
CA THR A 138 12.99 -17.82 -2.19
C THR A 138 13.48 -17.68 -3.63
N ASP A 139 12.54 -17.61 -4.58
CA ASP A 139 12.85 -17.42 -5.99
C ASP A 139 13.53 -16.05 -6.25
N ALA A 140 13.14 -14.99 -5.51
CA ALA A 140 13.77 -13.69 -5.61
C ALA A 140 15.20 -13.67 -5.06
N ILE A 141 15.45 -14.33 -3.93
CA ILE A 141 16.79 -14.49 -3.35
C ILE A 141 17.71 -15.18 -4.35
N ALA A 142 17.28 -16.28 -4.94
CA ALA A 142 18.06 -17.00 -5.94
C ALA A 142 18.40 -16.13 -7.16
N ARG A 143 17.44 -15.30 -7.64
CA ARG A 143 17.70 -14.35 -8.74
C ARG A 143 18.71 -13.27 -8.35
N VAL A 144 18.60 -12.74 -7.14
CA VAL A 144 19.50 -11.68 -6.62
C VAL A 144 20.92 -12.22 -6.46
N GLU A 145 21.09 -13.45 -5.96
CA GLU A 145 22.40 -14.10 -5.83
C GLU A 145 23.11 -14.29 -7.16
N LEU A 146 22.37 -14.56 -8.24
CA LEU A 146 22.92 -14.67 -9.60
C LEU A 146 23.44 -13.34 -10.16
N LEU A 147 22.99 -12.21 -9.63
CA LEU A 147 23.43 -10.87 -10.08
C LEU A 147 24.82 -10.50 -9.50
N GLY A 148 25.32 -11.21 -8.50
CA GLY A 148 26.62 -10.95 -7.84
C GLY A 148 26.51 -9.80 -6.82
N GLU A 149 27.23 -8.69 -7.04
CA GLU A 149 27.13 -7.52 -6.16
C GLU A 149 25.79 -6.83 -6.33
N VAL A 150 25.07 -6.67 -5.22
CA VAL A 150 23.71 -6.09 -5.18
C VAL A 150 23.72 -4.92 -4.20
N GLU A 151 22.95 -3.89 -4.51
CA GLU A 151 22.78 -2.74 -3.65
C GLU A 151 22.28 -3.14 -2.25
N LYS A 152 22.80 -2.45 -1.24
CA LYS A 152 22.47 -2.71 0.17
C LYS A 152 20.97 -2.62 0.45
N ASP A 153 20.28 -1.67 -0.17
CA ASP A 153 18.86 -1.44 0.04
C ASP A 153 18.01 -2.60 -0.49
N LEU A 154 18.39 -3.17 -1.63
CA LEU A 154 17.72 -4.36 -2.15
C LEU A 154 17.88 -5.55 -1.20
N LYS A 155 19.10 -5.79 -0.67
CA LYS A 155 19.34 -6.84 0.33
C LYS A 155 18.47 -6.64 1.57
N ASN A 156 18.42 -5.43 2.11
CA ASN A 156 17.62 -5.09 3.27
C ASN A 156 16.11 -5.30 3.03
N ASN A 157 15.62 -5.00 1.84
CA ASN A 157 14.22 -5.18 1.47
C ASN A 157 13.86 -6.66 1.36
N ILE A 158 14.70 -7.46 0.69
CA ILE A 158 14.50 -8.91 0.58
C ILE A 158 14.52 -9.56 1.98
N GLU A 159 15.46 -9.18 2.83
CA GLU A 159 15.53 -9.70 4.20
C GLU A 159 14.27 -9.32 5.01
N ALA A 160 13.80 -8.08 4.89
CA ALA A 160 12.57 -7.65 5.55
C ALA A 160 11.33 -8.43 5.06
N MET A 161 11.21 -8.69 3.76
CA MET A 161 10.15 -9.51 3.20
C MET A 161 10.22 -10.97 3.64
N LYS A 162 11.44 -11.54 3.74
CA LYS A 162 11.67 -12.87 4.27
C LYS A 162 11.18 -12.99 5.72
N LEU A 163 11.53 -12.03 6.57
CA LEU A 163 11.05 -11.99 7.96
C LEU A 163 9.52 -11.95 8.06
N ILE A 164 8.84 -11.25 7.14
CA ILE A 164 7.37 -11.24 7.07
C ILE A 164 6.85 -12.62 6.66
N ALA A 165 7.43 -13.25 5.64
CA ALA A 165 6.99 -14.56 5.16
C ALA A 165 7.13 -15.65 6.24
N GLU A 166 8.22 -15.60 7.01
CA GLU A 166 8.51 -16.52 8.13
C GLU A 166 7.75 -16.17 9.42
N HIS A 167 7.14 -14.99 9.50
CA HIS A 167 6.45 -14.53 10.70
C HIS A 167 5.22 -15.40 11.01
N ALA A 168 5.12 -15.85 12.26
CA ALA A 168 3.96 -16.62 12.71
C ALA A 168 2.67 -15.80 12.61
N LYS A 169 1.65 -16.39 12.00
CA LYS A 169 0.34 -15.74 11.87
C LYS A 169 -0.35 -15.71 13.22
N LYS A 170 -1.00 -14.57 13.52
CA LYS A 170 -1.72 -14.35 14.78
C LYS A 170 -3.09 -15.02 14.77
N GLY A 171 -3.62 -15.37 13.60
CA GLY A 171 -4.96 -15.92 13.44
C GLY A 171 -6.07 -14.91 13.68
N VAL A 172 -5.81 -13.65 13.42
CA VAL A 172 -6.76 -12.55 13.58
C VAL A 172 -7.63 -12.33 12.35
N ALA A 173 -8.69 -11.52 12.49
CA ALA A 173 -9.72 -11.39 11.46
C ALA A 173 -9.27 -10.55 10.24
N ARG A 174 -8.24 -9.71 10.37
CA ARG A 174 -7.74 -8.85 9.31
C ARG A 174 -6.51 -9.46 8.65
N LYS A 175 -6.37 -9.24 7.32
CA LYS A 175 -5.27 -9.76 6.53
C LYS A 175 -4.72 -8.67 5.60
N LEU A 176 -3.41 -8.56 5.53
CA LEU A 176 -2.68 -7.82 4.50
C LEU A 176 -1.82 -8.80 3.72
N GLU A 177 -2.10 -8.96 2.43
CA GLU A 177 -1.38 -9.85 1.54
C GLU A 177 -0.58 -9.06 0.50
N ILE A 178 0.70 -9.35 0.35
CA ILE A 178 1.54 -8.78 -0.70
C ILE A 178 1.72 -9.85 -1.78
N LYS A 179 1.13 -9.61 -2.95
CA LYS A 179 1.23 -10.47 -4.15
C LYS A 179 2.18 -9.85 -5.15
N PHE A 180 3.25 -10.53 -5.44
CA PHE A 180 4.14 -10.20 -6.56
C PHE A 180 3.75 -10.94 -7.84
N LEU A 181 4.34 -10.54 -8.97
CA LEU A 181 4.09 -11.12 -10.29
C LEU A 181 2.59 -11.10 -10.67
N SER A 182 1.89 -10.08 -10.20
CA SER A 182 0.44 -9.92 -10.37
C SER A 182 0.13 -8.53 -10.93
N ALA A 183 -0.56 -8.48 -12.05
CA ALA A 183 -0.98 -7.24 -12.68
C ALA A 183 -2.47 -7.32 -13.01
N PRO A 184 -3.25 -6.24 -12.81
CA PRO A 184 -4.64 -6.22 -13.21
C PRO A 184 -4.74 -6.17 -14.74
N LEU A 185 -5.72 -6.88 -15.29
CA LEU A 185 -6.04 -6.85 -16.72
C LEU A 185 -7.27 -6.00 -16.99
N GLU A 186 -8.25 -6.04 -16.12
CA GLU A 186 -9.50 -5.30 -16.19
C GLU A 186 -10.13 -5.19 -14.80
N ILE A 187 -11.00 -4.22 -14.62
CA ILE A 187 -11.86 -4.08 -13.45
C ILE A 187 -13.29 -4.26 -13.91
N ASN A 188 -13.98 -5.26 -13.36
CA ASN A 188 -15.36 -5.56 -13.69
C ASN A 188 -16.28 -5.11 -12.56
N GLY A 189 -17.35 -4.43 -12.88
CA GLY A 189 -18.33 -3.96 -11.91
C GLY A 189 -19.49 -3.23 -12.58
N ASN A 190 -20.45 -2.83 -11.76
CA ASN A 190 -21.55 -1.98 -12.18
C ASN A 190 -21.33 -0.60 -11.56
N ASP A 191 -21.58 0.46 -12.34
CA ASP A 191 -21.60 1.86 -11.89
C ASP A 191 -22.80 2.18 -10.99
N LYS A 192 -23.04 1.37 -9.95
CA LYS A 192 -24.15 1.57 -9.02
C LYS A 192 -23.66 1.68 -7.61
#